data_3fbaa8d2624bc10118af37dbdfb5cfb9
#
_entry.id   3fbaa8d2624bc10118af37dbdfb5cfb9
#
_cell.length_a   1.000
_cell.length_b   1.000
_cell.length_c   1.000
_cell.angle_alpha   90.00
_cell.angle_beta   90.00
_cell.angle_gamma   90.00
#
_symmetry.space_group_name_H-M   'P 1'
#
loop_
_entity.id
_entity.type
_entity.pdbx_description
1 polymer ?
#
loop_
_entity_poly.entity_id
_entity_poly.type
_entity_poly.pdbx_seq_one_letter_code
_entity_poly.pdbx_strand_id
1 'polypeptide(L)'
;TTATCAYTNHTVLAEALETWAEDLVARRLPRIHNILVEINRRFCEDLWARFPGNWNKISHMAILANNTVRMANLCVMGSHSVNGVSELHSNIIKDSIFRDFYDYTPEKFCNVTNGIAHRRWLNQSNPELCELITDCIGTGYDKDASKLEELRKYAEDESVLKRLGEIKAIKKKQFADFAKKHQGVIIDPESMFDVQAKRMHEYKRQLLNALHIIAEYNALKENPELDVQPKTYIFGAKAAAGYDMAKQIIKLICFLAEDIKKNPKINEKLNVVYMENYNVTMSEALMPASEVSEQISLAGKEASGTGNMKFMINGALTIGTLDGANVEMAQRVGDENIFIFGLTADEVNEIWSSGYNSSVYYNRDLGLRKIIESLIVGFNGTSFGDIANYLIRNAPVADPYMCLADFESYCKTHKRIIELYRNDKLSWNRMSLMNIAAAGYFSADRSIRDYANNIWNLKALKK
;
A
#
# COMPACT_ATOMS: atom_id res chain seq x y z
N THR A 1 29.17 12.42 10.50
CA THR A 1 29.39 11.91 9.12
C THR A 1 28.89 10.49 8.95
N THR A 2 29.17 9.56 9.88
CA THR A 2 28.72 8.16 9.76
C THR A 2 27.21 8.01 9.69
N ALA A 3 26.43 8.77 10.44
CA ALA A 3 24.98 8.73 10.39
C ALA A 3 24.39 9.36 9.12
N THR A 4 25.11 10.28 8.46
CA THR A 4 24.62 11.03 7.30
C THR A 4 25.00 10.43 5.96
N CYS A 5 25.90 9.44 5.94
CA CYS A 5 26.31 8.74 4.71
C CYS A 5 25.68 7.36 4.64
N ALA A 6 24.38 7.26 4.88
CA ALA A 6 23.56 6.09 4.68
C ALA A 6 22.42 6.44 3.70
N TYR A 7 22.11 5.52 2.79
CA TYR A 7 21.04 5.71 1.80
C TYR A 7 19.90 4.75 2.06
N THR A 8 18.70 5.31 2.28
CA THR A 8 17.46 4.54 2.36
C THR A 8 16.72 4.69 1.05
N ASN A 9 16.53 3.59 0.33
CA ASN A 9 15.71 3.58 -0.87
C ASN A 9 14.23 3.40 -0.48
N HIS A 10 13.33 4.10 -1.16
CA HIS A 10 11.88 4.08 -0.90
C HIS A 10 11.05 3.64 -2.12
N THR A 11 11.68 3.12 -3.18
CA THR A 11 10.97 2.72 -4.39
C THR A 11 11.50 1.42 -4.97
N VAL A 12 10.63 0.68 -5.61
CA VAL A 12 10.95 -0.46 -6.48
C VAL A 12 10.83 -0.09 -7.97
N LEU A 13 10.44 1.15 -8.28
CA LEU A 13 10.23 1.65 -9.63
C LEU A 13 11.48 2.39 -10.11
N ALA A 14 12.16 1.87 -11.11
CA ALA A 14 13.36 2.49 -11.68
C ALA A 14 13.10 3.91 -12.20
N GLU A 15 11.92 4.17 -12.77
CA GLU A 15 11.48 5.47 -13.26
C GLU A 15 11.26 6.52 -12.16
N ALA A 16 11.16 6.09 -10.90
CA ALA A 16 11.07 7.00 -9.74
C ALA A 16 12.45 7.41 -9.19
N LEU A 17 13.54 6.86 -9.72
CA LEU A 17 14.89 7.26 -9.34
C LEU A 17 15.22 8.61 -9.96
N GLU A 18 15.62 9.56 -9.12
CA GLU A 18 15.83 10.95 -9.52
C GLU A 18 17.07 11.11 -10.41
N THR A 19 16.88 11.79 -11.53
CA THR A 19 17.95 12.19 -12.47
C THR A 19 17.85 13.68 -12.79
N TRP A 20 18.99 14.32 -13.01
CA TRP A 20 19.07 15.72 -13.41
C TRP A 20 19.87 15.87 -14.71
N ALA A 21 19.47 16.80 -15.55
CA ALA A 21 20.26 17.14 -16.73
C ALA A 21 21.64 17.64 -16.28
N GLU A 22 22.72 17.05 -16.80
CA GLU A 22 24.10 17.36 -16.38
C GLU A 22 24.46 18.81 -16.65
N ASP A 23 24.03 19.37 -17.80
CA ASP A 23 24.27 20.78 -18.18
C ASP A 23 23.59 21.76 -17.19
N LEU A 24 22.42 21.39 -16.65
CA LEU A 24 21.75 22.21 -15.63
C LEU A 24 22.58 22.27 -14.35
N VAL A 25 23.10 21.13 -13.89
CA VAL A 25 23.95 21.05 -12.70
C VAL A 25 25.25 21.80 -12.93
N ALA A 26 25.90 21.64 -14.11
CA ALA A 26 27.14 22.32 -14.47
C ALA A 26 26.96 23.84 -14.47
N ARG A 27 25.85 24.35 -15.01
CA ARG A 27 25.58 25.80 -15.06
C ARG A 27 25.18 26.40 -13.71
N ARG A 28 24.39 25.68 -12.92
CA ARG A 28 23.84 26.19 -11.65
C ARG A 28 24.75 25.95 -10.46
N LEU A 29 25.51 24.85 -10.49
CA LEU A 29 26.36 24.40 -9.39
C LEU A 29 27.76 23.94 -9.92
N PRO A 30 28.53 24.81 -10.59
CA PRO A 30 29.76 24.41 -11.31
C PRO A 30 30.79 23.74 -10.39
N ARG A 31 30.94 24.20 -9.17
CA ARG A 31 31.85 23.56 -8.19
C ARG A 31 31.42 22.14 -7.85
N ILE A 32 30.11 21.93 -7.62
CA ILE A 32 29.56 20.59 -7.29
C ILE A 32 29.71 19.68 -8.51
N HIS A 33 29.41 20.18 -9.71
CA HIS A 33 29.56 19.41 -10.94
C HIS A 33 31.04 18.94 -11.10
N ASN A 34 32.04 19.80 -10.90
CA ASN A 34 33.43 19.38 -10.97
C ASN A 34 33.79 18.29 -9.94
N ILE A 35 33.22 18.36 -8.74
CA ILE A 35 33.38 17.31 -7.73
C ILE A 35 32.74 16.00 -8.21
N LEU A 36 31.53 16.06 -8.78
CA LEU A 36 30.85 14.87 -9.32
C LEU A 36 31.60 14.24 -10.47
N VAL A 37 32.19 15.04 -11.36
CA VAL A 37 33.04 14.55 -12.45
C VAL A 37 34.23 13.77 -11.89
N GLU A 38 34.93 14.31 -10.91
CA GLU A 38 36.08 13.62 -10.30
C GLU A 38 35.68 12.35 -9.52
N ILE A 39 34.57 12.40 -8.80
CA ILE A 39 34.02 11.18 -8.12
C ILE A 39 33.68 10.12 -9.16
N ASN A 40 32.96 10.50 -10.22
CA ASN A 40 32.56 9.57 -11.27
C ASN A 40 33.78 8.97 -11.98
N ARG A 41 34.79 9.77 -12.27
CA ARG A 41 36.06 9.30 -12.90
C ARG A 41 36.70 8.19 -12.06
N ARG A 42 36.95 8.47 -10.77
CA ARG A 42 37.56 7.48 -9.85
C ARG A 42 36.70 6.22 -9.71
N PHE A 43 35.40 6.39 -9.58
CA PHE A 43 34.50 5.26 -9.46
C PHE A 43 34.47 4.40 -10.73
N CYS A 44 34.45 5.01 -11.91
CA CYS A 44 34.51 4.28 -13.18
C CYS A 44 35.87 3.57 -13.39
N GLU A 45 36.98 4.14 -12.93
CA GLU A 45 38.28 3.49 -12.95
C GLU A 45 38.32 2.25 -12.06
N ASP A 46 37.73 2.34 -10.86
CA ASP A 46 37.62 1.22 -9.93
C ASP A 46 36.70 0.10 -10.47
N LEU A 47 35.56 0.48 -11.05
CA LEU A 47 34.66 -0.45 -11.74
C LEU A 47 35.37 -1.13 -12.94
N TRP A 48 36.19 -0.39 -13.68
CA TRP A 48 36.93 -0.97 -14.78
C TRP A 48 37.97 -1.99 -14.32
N ALA A 49 38.66 -1.72 -13.23
CA ALA A 49 39.57 -2.66 -12.61
C ALA A 49 38.87 -3.95 -12.12
N ARG A 50 37.64 -3.82 -11.62
CA ARG A 50 36.83 -4.92 -11.08
C ARG A 50 36.11 -5.72 -12.18
N PHE A 51 35.62 -5.05 -13.22
CA PHE A 51 34.83 -5.62 -14.32
C PHE A 51 35.41 -5.26 -15.70
N PRO A 52 36.62 -5.68 -16.03
CA PRO A 52 37.31 -5.26 -17.24
C PRO A 52 36.53 -5.67 -18.50
N GLY A 53 36.32 -4.73 -19.40
CA GLY A 53 35.61 -4.95 -20.67
C GLY A 53 34.05 -4.93 -20.55
N ASN A 54 33.49 -4.84 -19.35
CA ASN A 54 32.04 -4.80 -19.17
C ASN A 54 31.49 -3.35 -19.17
N TRP A 55 31.50 -2.73 -20.35
CA TRP A 55 31.06 -1.35 -20.54
C TRP A 55 29.59 -1.12 -20.14
N ASN A 56 28.73 -2.09 -20.37
CA ASN A 56 27.31 -1.98 -20.03
C ASN A 56 27.14 -1.83 -18.51
N LYS A 57 27.79 -2.67 -17.73
CA LYS A 57 27.75 -2.62 -16.27
C LYS A 57 28.33 -1.31 -15.73
N ILE A 58 29.48 -0.90 -16.25
CA ILE A 58 30.12 0.36 -15.85
C ILE A 58 29.23 1.55 -16.18
N SER A 59 28.68 1.62 -17.40
CA SER A 59 27.77 2.69 -17.82
C SER A 59 26.47 2.70 -16.98
N HIS A 60 25.95 1.53 -16.61
CA HIS A 60 24.78 1.41 -15.77
C HIS A 60 25.01 1.95 -14.34
N MET A 61 26.20 1.68 -13.78
CA MET A 61 26.57 2.11 -12.43
C MET A 61 27.07 3.56 -12.38
N ALA A 62 27.58 4.11 -13.47
CA ALA A 62 28.14 5.46 -13.52
C ALA A 62 27.17 6.52 -12.99
N ILE A 63 27.70 7.51 -12.25
CA ILE A 63 26.96 8.63 -11.68
C ILE A 63 26.59 9.63 -12.77
N LEU A 64 27.53 9.89 -13.66
CA LEU A 64 27.35 10.73 -14.83
C LEU A 64 27.35 9.87 -16.09
N ALA A 65 26.19 9.77 -16.74
CA ALA A 65 26.06 9.06 -18.01
C ALA A 65 24.83 9.58 -18.78
N ASN A 66 24.90 9.50 -20.12
CA ASN A 66 23.81 9.92 -21.00
C ASN A 66 23.35 11.37 -20.75
N ASN A 67 24.29 12.30 -20.49
CA ASN A 67 24.02 13.70 -20.15
C ASN A 67 23.14 13.90 -18.89
N THR A 68 23.16 12.94 -17.97
CA THR A 68 22.40 13.02 -16.72
C THR A 68 23.29 12.77 -15.50
N VAL A 69 22.93 13.41 -14.40
CA VAL A 69 23.38 13.09 -13.04
C VAL A 69 22.39 12.12 -12.44
N ARG A 70 22.82 10.90 -12.09
CA ARG A 70 22.00 9.85 -11.49
C ARG A 70 22.15 9.89 -9.98
N MET A 71 21.19 10.52 -9.31
CA MET A 71 21.28 10.78 -7.88
C MET A 71 21.30 9.49 -7.03
N ALA A 72 20.51 8.49 -7.39
CA ALA A 72 20.52 7.21 -6.70
C ALA A 72 21.88 6.51 -6.79
N ASN A 73 22.52 6.50 -7.99
CA ASN A 73 23.85 5.91 -8.19
C ASN A 73 24.91 6.61 -7.32
N LEU A 74 24.85 7.95 -7.25
CA LEU A 74 25.69 8.74 -6.36
C LEU A 74 25.48 8.34 -4.89
N CYS A 75 24.23 8.20 -4.46
CA CYS A 75 23.88 7.84 -3.09
C CYS A 75 24.38 6.43 -2.74
N VAL A 76 24.14 5.44 -3.60
CA VAL A 76 24.59 4.05 -3.36
C VAL A 76 26.12 3.97 -3.31
N MET A 77 26.81 4.64 -4.24
CA MET A 77 28.28 4.66 -4.27
C MET A 77 28.84 5.34 -3.02
N GLY A 78 28.33 6.55 -2.69
CA GLY A 78 28.86 7.41 -1.62
C GLY A 78 28.45 7.01 -0.20
N SER A 79 27.48 6.12 -0.03
CA SER A 79 27.01 5.67 1.28
C SER A 79 27.78 4.43 1.77
N HIS A 80 27.96 4.34 3.09
CA HIS A 80 28.51 3.15 3.73
C HIS A 80 27.46 2.04 3.90
N SER A 81 26.17 2.39 3.80
CA SER A 81 25.06 1.46 3.95
C SER A 81 23.90 1.87 3.04
N VAL A 82 23.23 0.89 2.44
CA VAL A 82 22.07 1.03 1.57
C VAL A 82 20.99 0.11 2.09
N ASN A 83 19.83 0.64 2.47
CA ASN A 83 18.76 -0.21 2.97
C ASN A 83 17.45 -0.05 2.19
N GLY A 84 16.73 -1.17 2.08
CA GLY A 84 15.31 -1.17 1.75
C GLY A 84 14.47 -0.93 3.00
N VAL A 85 13.14 -0.83 2.80
CA VAL A 85 12.17 -0.43 3.83
C VAL A 85 11.12 -1.52 4.15
N SER A 86 11.30 -2.70 3.57
CA SER A 86 10.68 -3.99 3.91
C SER A 86 11.61 -5.10 3.46
N GLU A 87 11.42 -6.31 3.96
CA GLU A 87 12.26 -7.46 3.59
C GLU A 87 12.18 -7.74 2.09
N LEU A 88 10.96 -7.81 1.53
CA LEU A 88 10.76 -8.01 0.10
C LEU A 88 11.43 -6.90 -0.72
N HIS A 89 11.24 -5.63 -0.35
CA HIS A 89 11.88 -4.51 -1.03
C HIS A 89 13.40 -4.61 -1.01
N SER A 90 13.97 -4.97 0.13
CA SER A 90 15.42 -5.13 0.28
C SER A 90 15.98 -6.22 -0.62
N ASN A 91 15.22 -7.27 -0.88
CA ASN A 91 15.58 -8.31 -1.84
C ASN A 91 15.44 -7.81 -3.29
N ILE A 92 14.32 -7.15 -3.62
CA ILE A 92 14.10 -6.61 -4.96
C ILE A 92 15.21 -5.63 -5.37
N ILE A 93 15.67 -4.74 -4.49
CA ILE A 93 16.75 -3.81 -4.84
C ILE A 93 18.09 -4.50 -5.08
N LYS A 94 18.36 -5.63 -4.41
CA LYS A 94 19.55 -6.46 -4.63
C LYS A 94 19.48 -7.21 -5.96
N ASP A 95 18.30 -7.73 -6.30
CA ASP A 95 18.10 -8.62 -7.44
C ASP A 95 17.82 -7.86 -8.76
N SER A 96 17.41 -6.58 -8.67
CA SER A 96 17.02 -5.78 -9.83
C SER A 96 17.68 -4.39 -9.86
N ILE A 97 17.10 -3.40 -9.18
CA ILE A 97 17.42 -1.97 -9.34
C ILE A 97 18.91 -1.67 -9.07
N PHE A 98 19.49 -2.26 -8.03
CA PHE A 98 20.89 -2.08 -7.65
C PHE A 98 21.70 -3.37 -7.70
N ARG A 99 21.28 -4.33 -8.54
CA ARG A 99 21.96 -5.62 -8.68
C ARG A 99 23.47 -5.45 -8.96
N ASP A 100 23.83 -4.57 -9.90
CA ASP A 100 25.22 -4.34 -10.24
C ASP A 100 26.03 -3.73 -9.07
N PHE A 101 25.40 -2.88 -8.26
CA PHE A 101 26.00 -2.35 -7.04
C PHE A 101 26.08 -3.41 -5.94
N TYR A 102 25.09 -4.29 -5.84
CA TYR A 102 25.11 -5.40 -4.90
C TYR A 102 26.24 -6.39 -5.25
N ASP A 103 26.44 -6.71 -6.55
CA ASP A 103 27.56 -7.53 -7.00
C ASP A 103 28.93 -6.90 -6.67
N TYR A 104 28.98 -5.55 -6.62
CA TYR A 104 30.21 -4.80 -6.36
C TYR A 104 30.51 -4.67 -4.86
N THR A 105 29.50 -4.34 -4.03
CA THR A 105 29.65 -4.10 -2.58
C THR A 105 28.46 -4.68 -1.81
N PRO A 106 28.31 -6.03 -1.74
CA PRO A 106 27.14 -6.67 -1.13
C PRO A 106 26.97 -6.34 0.36
N GLU A 107 28.08 -6.10 1.06
CA GLU A 107 28.09 -5.77 2.49
C GLU A 107 27.40 -4.45 2.84
N LYS A 108 27.18 -3.56 1.88
CA LYS A 108 26.44 -2.31 2.11
C LYS A 108 24.93 -2.51 2.24
N PHE A 109 24.39 -3.61 1.67
CA PHE A 109 22.96 -3.78 1.51
C PHE A 109 22.32 -4.47 2.71
N CYS A 110 21.35 -3.84 3.33
CA CYS A 110 20.61 -4.35 4.48
C CYS A 110 19.12 -4.01 4.41
N ASN A 111 18.37 -4.43 5.42
CA ASN A 111 16.96 -4.10 5.58
C ASN A 111 16.71 -3.36 6.89
N VAL A 112 15.87 -2.34 6.84
CA VAL A 112 15.17 -1.81 8.03
C VAL A 112 13.71 -1.60 7.65
N THR A 113 12.86 -2.51 8.09
CA THR A 113 11.42 -2.41 7.85
C THR A 113 10.86 -1.15 8.47
N ASN A 114 10.03 -0.43 7.71
CA ASN A 114 9.36 0.78 8.17
C ASN A 114 8.56 0.54 9.45
N GLY A 115 8.29 1.61 10.17
CA GLY A 115 7.42 1.64 11.32
C GLY A 115 6.61 2.93 11.38
N ILE A 116 5.61 2.95 12.24
CA ILE A 116 4.69 4.06 12.46
C ILE A 116 4.79 4.58 13.90
N ALA A 117 4.49 5.86 14.10
CA ALA A 117 4.39 6.46 15.42
C ALA A 117 3.13 5.93 16.15
N HIS A 118 3.25 4.81 16.85
CA HIS A 118 2.12 4.13 17.50
C HIS A 118 1.41 5.03 18.52
N ARG A 119 2.12 5.94 19.19
CA ARG A 119 1.52 6.94 20.08
C ARG A 119 0.54 7.86 19.36
N ARG A 120 0.81 8.23 18.10
CA ARG A 120 -0.16 8.99 17.29
C ARG A 120 -1.28 8.09 16.77
N TRP A 121 -0.92 6.98 16.11
CA TRP A 121 -1.86 6.18 15.34
C TRP A 121 -2.69 5.21 16.19
N LEU A 122 -2.34 5.01 17.46
CA LEU A 122 -3.12 4.29 18.46
C LEU A 122 -3.56 5.23 19.59
N ASN A 123 -2.63 5.71 20.42
CA ASN A 123 -2.99 6.41 21.66
C ASN A 123 -3.78 7.70 21.40
N GLN A 124 -3.38 8.50 20.42
CA GLN A 124 -4.07 9.75 20.10
C GLN A 124 -5.35 9.50 19.28
N SER A 125 -5.32 8.58 18.31
CA SER A 125 -6.42 8.39 17.37
C SER A 125 -7.53 7.49 17.90
N ASN A 126 -7.23 6.60 18.85
CA ASN A 126 -8.17 5.59 19.35
C ASN A 126 -8.11 5.40 20.86
N PRO A 127 -8.48 6.42 21.66
CA PRO A 127 -8.40 6.35 23.11
C PRO A 127 -9.26 5.23 23.70
N GLU A 128 -10.42 4.91 23.13
CA GLU A 128 -11.29 3.82 23.62
C GLU A 128 -10.59 2.45 23.45
N LEU A 129 -9.84 2.24 22.37
CA LEU A 129 -9.03 1.04 22.20
C LEU A 129 -7.88 1.01 23.22
N CYS A 130 -7.29 2.16 23.53
CA CYS A 130 -6.24 2.25 24.57
C CYS A 130 -6.75 1.88 25.95
N GLU A 131 -7.98 2.26 26.30
CA GLU A 131 -8.61 1.83 27.55
C GLU A 131 -8.75 0.31 27.62
N LEU A 132 -9.26 -0.32 26.57
CA LEU A 132 -9.35 -1.79 26.48
C LEU A 132 -7.98 -2.45 26.63
N ILE A 133 -6.96 -1.96 25.89
CA ILE A 133 -5.61 -2.50 25.96
C ILE A 133 -5.05 -2.35 27.39
N THR A 134 -5.26 -1.20 28.01
CA THR A 134 -4.77 -0.94 29.38
C THR A 134 -5.44 -1.85 30.40
N ASP A 135 -6.73 -2.12 30.25
CA ASP A 135 -7.45 -3.05 31.11
C ASP A 135 -6.91 -4.49 30.96
N CYS A 136 -6.52 -4.88 29.76
CA CYS A 136 -6.02 -6.22 29.46
C CYS A 136 -4.58 -6.44 29.90
N ILE A 137 -3.66 -5.51 29.56
CA ILE A 137 -2.20 -5.72 29.68
C ILE A 137 -1.49 -4.63 30.50
N GLY A 138 -2.25 -3.70 31.09
CA GLY A 138 -1.70 -2.58 31.85
C GLY A 138 -1.09 -1.48 30.95
N THR A 139 -0.39 -0.56 31.58
CA THR A 139 0.32 0.54 30.90
C THR A 139 1.72 0.11 30.46
N GLY A 140 2.33 0.91 29.58
CA GLY A 140 3.72 0.73 29.17
C GLY A 140 3.91 0.30 27.72
N TYR A 141 2.85 -0.11 27.02
CA TYR A 141 2.88 -0.34 25.57
C TYR A 141 3.07 0.97 24.78
N ASP A 142 2.79 2.11 25.40
CA ASP A 142 3.10 3.46 24.90
C ASP A 142 4.60 3.72 24.76
N LYS A 143 5.41 3.12 25.65
CA LYS A 143 6.87 3.21 25.67
C LYS A 143 7.53 2.05 24.95
N ASP A 144 6.88 0.89 24.95
CA ASP A 144 7.35 -0.33 24.30
C ASP A 144 6.18 -1.04 23.64
N ALA A 145 5.98 -0.74 22.36
CA ALA A 145 4.87 -1.30 21.57
C ALA A 145 4.94 -2.83 21.44
N SER A 146 6.09 -3.48 21.69
CA SER A 146 6.19 -4.94 21.67
C SER A 146 5.30 -5.61 22.72
N LYS A 147 4.92 -4.89 23.79
CA LYS A 147 3.98 -5.39 24.80
C LYS A 147 2.58 -5.66 24.27
N LEU A 148 2.20 -5.06 23.14
CA LEU A 148 0.90 -5.36 22.49
C LEU A 148 0.76 -6.86 22.20
N GLU A 149 1.86 -7.59 22.01
CA GLU A 149 1.85 -9.05 21.80
C GLU A 149 1.16 -9.81 22.95
N GLU A 150 1.12 -9.23 24.16
CA GLU A 150 0.45 -9.84 25.31
C GLU A 150 -1.06 -9.93 25.14
N LEU A 151 -1.67 -9.13 24.23
CA LEU A 151 -3.10 -9.20 23.90
C LEU A 151 -3.52 -10.57 23.37
N ARG A 152 -2.61 -11.36 22.79
CA ARG A 152 -2.91 -12.73 22.31
C ARG A 152 -3.51 -13.63 23.38
N LYS A 153 -3.23 -13.38 24.66
CA LYS A 153 -3.80 -14.13 25.79
C LYS A 153 -5.33 -14.01 25.89
N TYR A 154 -5.89 -12.98 25.26
CA TYR A 154 -7.31 -12.66 25.26
C TYR A 154 -8.04 -13.06 23.97
N ALA A 155 -7.38 -13.81 23.08
CA ALA A 155 -7.93 -14.20 21.80
C ALA A 155 -9.22 -15.05 21.91
N GLU A 156 -9.42 -15.74 23.04
CA GLU A 156 -10.61 -16.55 23.33
C GLU A 156 -11.51 -15.90 24.39
N ASP A 157 -11.22 -14.70 24.86
CA ASP A 157 -12.06 -13.99 25.84
C ASP A 157 -13.18 -13.24 25.12
N GLU A 158 -14.36 -13.83 25.12
CA GLU A 158 -15.53 -13.24 24.46
C GLU A 158 -15.87 -11.83 24.96
N SER A 159 -15.60 -11.50 26.23
CA SER A 159 -15.91 -10.18 26.79
C SER A 159 -15.00 -9.12 26.17
N VAL A 160 -13.72 -9.42 26.01
CA VAL A 160 -12.74 -8.56 25.33
C VAL A 160 -13.10 -8.42 23.85
N LEU A 161 -13.43 -9.53 23.18
CA LEU A 161 -13.80 -9.53 21.76
C LEU A 161 -15.07 -8.72 21.50
N LYS A 162 -16.10 -8.84 22.33
CA LYS A 162 -17.34 -8.04 22.22
C LYS A 162 -17.07 -6.55 22.42
N ARG A 163 -16.29 -6.20 23.46
CA ARG A 163 -15.90 -4.81 23.71
C ARG A 163 -15.09 -4.21 22.55
N LEU A 164 -14.23 -4.99 21.90
CA LEU A 164 -13.50 -4.56 20.71
C LEU A 164 -14.46 -4.22 19.56
N GLY A 165 -15.50 -5.02 19.35
CA GLY A 165 -16.55 -4.74 18.37
C GLY A 165 -17.34 -3.47 18.68
N GLU A 166 -17.68 -3.24 19.95
CA GLU A 166 -18.36 -2.02 20.42
C GLU A 166 -17.50 -0.76 20.18
N ILE A 167 -16.19 -0.83 20.46
CA ILE A 167 -15.25 0.25 20.16
C ILE A 167 -15.24 0.55 18.66
N LYS A 168 -15.24 -0.48 17.80
CA LYS A 168 -15.31 -0.29 16.35
C LYS A 168 -16.59 0.43 15.95
N ALA A 169 -17.74 0.08 16.50
CA ALA A 169 -19.01 0.76 16.22
C ALA A 169 -18.98 2.24 16.64
N ILE A 170 -18.37 2.58 17.79
CA ILE A 170 -18.17 3.95 18.23
C ILE A 170 -17.33 4.72 17.21
N LYS A 171 -16.19 4.16 16.75
CA LYS A 171 -15.31 4.80 15.79
C LYS A 171 -15.97 5.02 14.43
N LYS A 172 -16.77 4.07 13.97
CA LYS A 172 -17.56 4.20 12.74
C LYS A 172 -18.53 5.38 12.81
N LYS A 173 -19.25 5.49 13.92
CA LYS A 173 -20.15 6.63 14.16
C LYS A 173 -19.38 7.96 14.20
N GLN A 174 -18.26 8.02 14.92
CA GLN A 174 -17.41 9.21 14.98
C GLN A 174 -16.91 9.62 13.58
N PHE A 175 -16.52 8.65 12.74
CA PHE A 175 -16.10 8.96 11.37
C PHE A 175 -17.28 9.39 10.48
N ALA A 176 -18.45 8.78 10.59
CA ALA A 176 -19.65 9.18 9.86
C ALA A 176 -20.03 10.64 10.20
N ASP A 177 -19.99 11.02 11.48
CA ASP A 177 -20.21 12.39 11.94
C ASP A 177 -19.14 13.36 11.40
N PHE A 178 -17.86 12.93 11.39
CA PHE A 178 -16.76 13.70 10.79
C PHE A 178 -16.99 13.93 9.29
N ALA A 179 -17.32 12.91 8.53
CA ALA A 179 -17.57 12.99 7.09
C ALA A 179 -18.74 13.93 6.78
N LYS A 180 -19.84 13.80 7.51
CA LYS A 180 -21.02 14.69 7.40
C LYS A 180 -20.67 16.14 7.72
N LYS A 181 -19.96 16.38 8.83
CA LYS A 181 -19.60 17.74 9.28
C LYS A 181 -18.65 18.45 8.33
N HIS A 182 -17.65 17.76 7.79
CA HIS A 182 -16.57 18.39 7.04
C HIS A 182 -16.77 18.39 5.52
N GLN A 183 -17.54 17.43 4.99
CA GLN A 183 -17.72 17.26 3.55
C GLN A 183 -19.19 17.06 3.12
N GLY A 184 -20.14 17.09 4.05
CA GLY A 184 -21.57 16.84 3.75
C GLY A 184 -21.86 15.40 3.30
N VAL A 185 -20.91 14.48 3.50
CA VAL A 185 -21.02 13.08 3.06
C VAL A 185 -21.73 12.26 4.13
N ILE A 186 -22.80 11.56 3.71
CA ILE A 186 -23.59 10.69 4.60
C ILE A 186 -23.10 9.25 4.45
N ILE A 187 -22.74 8.64 5.57
CA ILE A 187 -22.28 7.25 5.67
C ILE A 187 -23.13 6.57 6.74
N ASP A 188 -23.66 5.40 6.42
CA ASP A 188 -24.33 4.55 7.42
C ASP A 188 -23.26 3.83 8.28
N PRO A 189 -23.16 4.13 9.60
CA PRO A 189 -22.17 3.50 10.46
C PRO A 189 -22.44 2.00 10.71
N GLU A 190 -23.62 1.49 10.39
CA GLU A 190 -23.92 0.06 10.52
C GLU A 190 -23.40 -0.75 9.31
N SER A 191 -23.16 -0.11 8.16
CA SER A 191 -22.57 -0.76 6.99
C SER A 191 -21.11 -1.16 7.25
N MET A 192 -20.61 -2.23 6.62
CA MET A 192 -19.19 -2.61 6.69
C MET A 192 -18.32 -1.56 5.98
N PHE A 193 -17.32 -1.01 6.65
CA PHE A 193 -16.40 -0.02 6.07
C PHE A 193 -15.20 -0.70 5.42
N ASP A 194 -15.19 -0.66 4.10
CA ASP A 194 -14.10 -1.13 3.24
C ASP A 194 -13.30 0.08 2.73
N VAL A 195 -12.03 0.18 3.09
CA VAL A 195 -11.28 1.43 2.99
C VAL A 195 -10.01 1.29 2.15
N GLN A 196 -9.93 2.10 1.10
CA GLN A 196 -8.72 2.29 0.30
C GLN A 196 -8.23 3.75 0.38
N ALA A 197 -7.44 4.05 1.42
CA ALA A 197 -6.94 5.39 1.69
C ALA A 197 -5.43 5.48 1.45
N LYS A 198 -5.04 5.94 0.26
CA LYS A 198 -3.65 6.07 -0.22
C LYS A 198 -3.57 6.96 -1.45
N ARG A 199 -2.36 7.45 -1.83
CA ARG A 199 -2.18 8.21 -3.07
C ARG A 199 -2.77 7.45 -4.26
N MET A 200 -3.40 8.18 -5.19
CA MET A 200 -3.86 7.59 -6.43
C MET A 200 -2.66 7.30 -7.32
N HIS A 201 -2.45 6.03 -7.59
CA HIS A 201 -1.43 5.54 -8.50
C HIS A 201 -1.88 4.20 -9.09
N GLU A 202 -1.62 3.97 -10.38
CA GLU A 202 -2.10 2.77 -11.10
C GLU A 202 -1.63 1.48 -10.41
N TYR A 203 -0.37 1.40 -9.92
CA TYR A 203 0.14 0.18 -9.27
C TYR A 203 -0.56 -0.14 -7.94
N LYS A 204 -1.20 0.85 -7.28
CA LYS A 204 -1.98 0.66 -6.04
C LYS A 204 -3.36 0.07 -6.30
N ARG A 205 -3.72 -0.01 -7.57
CA ARG A 205 -4.89 -0.70 -8.14
C ARG A 205 -6.25 -0.28 -7.56
N GLN A 206 -6.46 1.03 -7.30
CA GLN A 206 -7.80 1.52 -7.03
C GLN A 206 -8.78 1.15 -8.16
N LEU A 207 -8.25 0.97 -9.37
CA LEU A 207 -9.04 0.46 -10.50
C LEU A 207 -9.54 -0.97 -10.25
N LEU A 208 -8.73 -1.88 -9.71
CA LEU A 208 -9.16 -3.24 -9.35
C LEU A 208 -10.34 -3.23 -8.38
N ASN A 209 -10.27 -2.39 -7.34
CA ASN A 209 -11.38 -2.20 -6.40
C ASN A 209 -12.62 -1.63 -7.11
N ALA A 210 -12.46 -0.61 -7.97
CA ALA A 210 -13.57 -0.05 -8.75
C ALA A 210 -14.23 -1.10 -9.67
N LEU A 211 -13.46 -1.99 -10.30
CA LEU A 211 -13.99 -3.09 -11.11
C LEU A 211 -14.83 -4.07 -10.26
N HIS A 212 -14.38 -4.37 -9.05
CA HIS A 212 -15.13 -5.20 -8.10
C HIS A 212 -16.46 -4.54 -7.69
N ILE A 213 -16.42 -3.25 -7.37
CA ILE A 213 -17.64 -2.48 -7.05
C ILE A 213 -18.61 -2.47 -8.24
N ILE A 214 -18.12 -2.33 -9.48
CA ILE A 214 -18.96 -2.41 -10.68
C ILE A 214 -19.62 -3.81 -10.80
N ALA A 215 -18.89 -4.89 -10.47
CA ALA A 215 -19.47 -6.24 -10.48
C ALA A 215 -20.62 -6.36 -9.47
N GLU A 216 -20.43 -5.88 -8.24
CA GLU A 216 -21.48 -5.88 -7.20
C GLU A 216 -22.67 -4.99 -7.60
N TYR A 217 -22.40 -3.81 -8.16
CA TYR A 217 -23.45 -2.91 -8.65
C TYR A 217 -24.26 -3.55 -9.77
N ASN A 218 -23.61 -4.22 -10.72
CA ASN A 218 -24.30 -4.94 -11.79
C ASN A 218 -25.19 -6.06 -11.24
N ALA A 219 -24.72 -6.84 -10.27
CA ALA A 219 -25.50 -7.86 -9.62
C ALA A 219 -26.74 -7.29 -8.90
N LEU A 220 -26.61 -6.17 -8.22
CA LEU A 220 -27.71 -5.47 -7.56
C LEU A 220 -28.67 -4.80 -8.55
N LYS A 221 -28.22 -4.37 -9.72
CA LYS A 221 -29.11 -3.89 -10.81
C LYS A 221 -29.95 -5.03 -11.37
N GLU A 222 -29.33 -6.23 -11.56
CA GLU A 222 -30.05 -7.42 -12.01
C GLU A 222 -31.07 -7.93 -10.97
N ASN A 223 -30.70 -7.86 -9.67
CA ASN A 223 -31.59 -8.24 -8.56
C ASN A 223 -31.42 -7.31 -7.37
N PRO A 224 -32.24 -6.22 -7.27
CA PRO A 224 -32.19 -5.28 -6.15
C PRO A 224 -32.57 -5.89 -4.79
N GLU A 225 -33.27 -7.02 -4.79
CA GLU A 225 -33.69 -7.72 -3.57
C GLU A 225 -32.64 -8.73 -3.07
N LEU A 226 -31.47 -8.82 -3.72
CA LEU A 226 -30.38 -9.69 -3.31
C LEU A 226 -29.99 -9.42 -1.84
N ASP A 227 -29.98 -10.46 -1.04
CA ASP A 227 -29.60 -10.41 0.37
C ASP A 227 -28.06 -10.33 0.49
N VAL A 228 -27.55 -9.13 0.68
CA VAL A 228 -26.12 -8.85 0.82
C VAL A 228 -25.81 -8.12 2.11
N GLN A 229 -24.58 -8.25 2.60
CA GLN A 229 -24.07 -7.42 3.70
C GLN A 229 -23.97 -5.96 3.24
N PRO A 230 -24.66 -5.01 3.88
CA PRO A 230 -24.49 -3.59 3.56
C PRO A 230 -23.03 -3.15 3.71
N LYS A 231 -22.51 -2.46 2.70
CA LYS A 231 -21.11 -2.00 2.65
C LYS A 231 -21.01 -0.55 2.23
N THR A 232 -20.02 0.13 2.77
CA THR A 232 -19.55 1.43 2.28
C THR A 232 -18.08 1.32 1.89
N TYR A 233 -17.80 1.44 0.59
CA TYR A 233 -16.46 1.59 0.06
C TYR A 233 -16.01 3.04 0.24
N ILE A 234 -14.92 3.25 0.97
CA ILE A 234 -14.40 4.57 1.30
C ILE A 234 -13.05 4.77 0.63
N PHE A 235 -13.00 5.64 -0.38
CA PHE A 235 -11.76 6.04 -1.03
C PHE A 235 -11.25 7.36 -0.45
N GLY A 236 -9.95 7.43 -0.21
CA GLY A 236 -9.27 8.66 0.15
C GLY A 236 -7.96 8.76 -0.64
N ALA A 237 -7.90 9.62 -1.65
CA ALA A 237 -6.73 9.71 -2.51
C ALA A 237 -6.53 11.10 -3.08
N LYS A 238 -5.29 11.38 -3.52
CA LYS A 238 -4.92 12.55 -4.33
C LYS A 238 -4.03 12.08 -5.48
N ALA A 239 -4.30 12.60 -6.70
CA ALA A 239 -3.48 12.37 -7.88
C ALA A 239 -2.53 13.55 -8.11
N ALA A 240 -1.36 13.29 -8.72
CA ALA A 240 -0.53 14.35 -9.25
C ALA A 240 -1.27 15.06 -10.41
N ALA A 241 -1.08 16.38 -10.55
CA ALA A 241 -1.82 17.20 -11.50
C ALA A 241 -1.69 16.76 -12.96
N GLY A 242 -0.52 16.23 -13.35
CA GLY A 242 -0.25 15.72 -14.70
C GLY A 242 -0.54 14.23 -14.90
N TYR A 243 -1.09 13.52 -13.90
CA TYR A 243 -1.31 12.09 -13.98
C TYR A 243 -2.72 11.78 -14.49
N ASP A 244 -2.91 11.76 -15.81
CA ASP A 244 -4.23 11.68 -16.44
C ASP A 244 -4.99 10.39 -16.12
N MET A 245 -4.36 9.21 -16.18
CA MET A 245 -5.02 7.93 -15.83
C MET A 245 -5.49 7.94 -14.37
N ALA A 246 -4.69 8.43 -13.44
CA ALA A 246 -5.10 8.56 -12.04
C ALA A 246 -6.33 9.46 -11.87
N LYS A 247 -6.42 10.57 -12.61
CA LYS A 247 -7.59 11.45 -12.61
C LYS A 247 -8.82 10.79 -13.22
N GLN A 248 -8.64 9.98 -14.28
CA GLN A 248 -9.73 9.20 -14.87
C GLN A 248 -10.28 8.15 -13.90
N ILE A 249 -9.42 7.49 -13.12
CA ILE A 249 -9.86 6.54 -12.10
C ILE A 249 -10.64 7.25 -10.98
N ILE A 250 -10.19 8.42 -10.52
CA ILE A 250 -10.94 9.23 -9.55
C ILE A 250 -12.33 9.56 -10.12
N LYS A 251 -12.37 10.04 -11.37
CA LYS A 251 -13.62 10.37 -12.04
C LYS A 251 -14.55 9.15 -12.14
N LEU A 252 -14.02 7.98 -12.50
CA LEU A 252 -14.80 6.73 -12.52
C LEU A 252 -15.44 6.45 -11.16
N ILE A 253 -14.65 6.47 -10.07
CA ILE A 253 -15.14 6.18 -8.72
C ILE A 253 -16.25 7.17 -8.31
N CYS A 254 -16.04 8.46 -8.55
CA CYS A 254 -17.03 9.49 -8.22
C CYS A 254 -18.33 9.33 -9.03
N PHE A 255 -18.23 9.06 -10.34
CA PHE A 255 -19.40 8.92 -11.20
C PHE A 255 -20.15 7.61 -10.95
N LEU A 256 -19.43 6.53 -10.61
CA LEU A 256 -20.03 5.28 -10.14
C LEU A 256 -20.82 5.52 -8.84
N ALA A 257 -20.23 6.24 -7.88
CA ALA A 257 -20.87 6.60 -6.62
C ALA A 257 -22.19 7.38 -6.85
N GLU A 258 -22.15 8.38 -7.74
CA GLU A 258 -23.35 9.17 -8.09
C GLU A 258 -24.41 8.34 -8.82
N ASP A 259 -24.00 7.36 -9.63
CA ASP A 259 -24.94 6.47 -10.32
C ASP A 259 -25.64 5.51 -9.35
N ILE A 260 -24.90 4.96 -8.39
CA ILE A 260 -25.42 4.09 -7.30
C ILE A 260 -26.45 4.86 -6.46
N LYS A 261 -26.18 6.10 -6.09
CA LYS A 261 -27.08 6.97 -5.28
C LYS A 261 -28.44 7.22 -5.92
N LYS A 262 -28.56 7.12 -7.25
CA LYS A 262 -29.84 7.28 -7.96
C LYS A 262 -30.85 6.19 -7.63
N ASN A 263 -30.40 5.04 -7.15
CA ASN A 263 -31.27 3.95 -6.71
C ASN A 263 -31.13 3.73 -5.20
N PRO A 264 -32.05 4.26 -4.37
CA PRO A 264 -31.99 4.16 -2.93
C PRO A 264 -31.90 2.72 -2.41
N LYS A 265 -32.62 1.76 -3.01
CA LYS A 265 -32.58 0.34 -2.62
C LYS A 265 -31.19 -0.27 -2.80
N ILE A 266 -30.48 0.12 -3.84
CA ILE A 266 -29.10 -0.34 -4.08
C ILE A 266 -28.15 0.41 -3.14
N ASN A 267 -28.33 1.74 -2.98
CA ASN A 267 -27.46 2.56 -2.17
C ASN A 267 -27.47 2.20 -0.67
N GLU A 268 -28.58 1.68 -0.15
CA GLU A 268 -28.67 1.12 1.19
C GLU A 268 -27.78 -0.13 1.38
N LYS A 269 -27.53 -0.88 0.30
CA LYS A 269 -26.72 -2.13 0.29
C LYS A 269 -25.28 -1.91 -0.13
N LEU A 270 -25.07 -0.99 -1.05
CA LEU A 270 -23.78 -0.66 -1.64
C LEU A 270 -23.63 0.86 -1.73
N ASN A 271 -22.81 1.42 -0.88
CA ASN A 271 -22.47 2.83 -0.91
C ASN A 271 -21.00 3.01 -1.29
N VAL A 272 -20.71 4.05 -2.08
CA VAL A 272 -19.34 4.41 -2.47
C VAL A 272 -19.12 5.88 -2.14
N VAL A 273 -18.04 6.14 -1.41
CA VAL A 273 -17.68 7.47 -0.94
C VAL A 273 -16.24 7.79 -1.33
N TYR A 274 -16.06 8.92 -1.97
CA TYR A 274 -14.72 9.48 -2.23
C TYR A 274 -14.51 10.69 -1.31
N MET A 275 -13.58 10.53 -0.35
CA MET A 275 -13.23 11.59 0.61
C MET A 275 -12.22 12.55 -0.02
N GLU A 276 -12.60 13.81 -0.17
CA GLU A 276 -11.76 14.84 -0.74
C GLU A 276 -10.60 15.21 0.21
N ASN A 277 -9.49 15.65 -0.38
CA ASN A 277 -8.33 16.15 0.35
C ASN A 277 -7.84 15.24 1.48
N TYR A 278 -7.76 13.93 1.21
CA TYR A 278 -7.21 12.96 2.17
C TYR A 278 -5.88 13.46 2.76
N ASN A 279 -5.81 13.52 4.10
CA ASN A 279 -4.70 14.06 4.87
C ASN A 279 -4.58 13.36 6.23
N VAL A 280 -3.60 13.74 7.04
CA VAL A 280 -3.32 13.13 8.34
C VAL A 280 -4.51 13.23 9.30
N THR A 281 -5.16 14.40 9.39
CA THR A 281 -6.31 14.62 10.28
C THR A 281 -7.47 13.68 9.93
N MET A 282 -7.79 13.55 8.65
CA MET A 282 -8.81 12.59 8.20
C MET A 282 -8.38 11.15 8.47
N SER A 283 -7.10 10.83 8.30
CA SER A 283 -6.57 9.48 8.54
C SER A 283 -6.73 9.07 10.01
N GLU A 284 -6.53 9.99 10.95
CA GLU A 284 -6.68 9.75 12.39
C GLU A 284 -8.12 9.39 12.78
N ALA A 285 -9.11 9.90 12.03
CA ALA A 285 -10.52 9.54 12.23
C ALA A 285 -10.91 8.26 11.45
N LEU A 286 -10.41 8.10 10.21
CA LEU A 286 -10.81 7.03 9.31
C LEU A 286 -10.22 5.67 9.71
N MET A 287 -8.94 5.62 10.07
CA MET A 287 -8.26 4.34 10.32
C MET A 287 -8.82 3.57 11.50
N PRO A 288 -9.17 4.18 12.66
CA PRO A 288 -9.88 3.48 13.73
C PRO A 288 -11.27 2.96 13.33
N ALA A 289 -11.95 3.64 12.42
CA ALA A 289 -13.29 3.29 11.96
C ALA A 289 -13.30 2.16 10.90
N SER A 290 -12.16 1.85 10.30
CA SER A 290 -12.07 0.91 9.19
C SER A 290 -12.18 -0.54 9.65
N GLU A 291 -12.93 -1.36 8.92
CA GLU A 291 -13.05 -2.80 9.15
C GLU A 291 -12.18 -3.58 8.18
N VAL A 292 -12.17 -3.19 6.91
CA VAL A 292 -11.31 -3.74 5.87
C VAL A 292 -10.32 -2.68 5.39
N SER A 293 -9.07 -3.09 5.23
CA SER A 293 -7.96 -2.26 4.73
C SER A 293 -7.46 -2.79 3.41
N GLU A 294 -7.65 -2.03 2.33
CA GLU A 294 -7.27 -2.37 0.97
C GLU A 294 -5.79 -2.10 0.70
N GLN A 295 -4.98 -3.17 0.65
CA GLN A 295 -3.53 -3.13 0.42
C GLN A 295 -3.17 -3.97 -0.81
N ILE A 296 -3.77 -3.61 -1.94
CA ILE A 296 -3.93 -4.42 -3.14
C ILE A 296 -2.99 -4.04 -4.30
N SER A 297 -1.82 -3.47 -4.02
CA SER A 297 -0.82 -3.19 -5.05
C SER A 297 -0.47 -4.45 -5.85
N LEU A 298 -0.03 -4.29 -7.10
CA LEU A 298 0.55 -5.41 -7.84
C LEU A 298 1.83 -5.85 -7.11
N ALA A 299 1.96 -7.14 -6.83
CA ALA A 299 3.10 -7.67 -6.10
C ALA A 299 4.45 -7.27 -6.74
N GLY A 300 5.39 -6.83 -5.89
CA GLY A 300 6.68 -6.30 -6.31
C GLY A 300 6.68 -4.82 -6.69
N LYS A 301 5.60 -4.05 -6.44
CA LYS A 301 5.49 -2.62 -6.79
C LYS A 301 5.41 -1.67 -5.59
N GLU A 302 4.96 -2.12 -4.43
CA GLU A 302 4.97 -1.31 -3.20
C GLU A 302 6.23 -1.63 -2.37
N ALA A 303 7.08 -0.65 -2.14
CA ALA A 303 8.31 -0.87 -1.37
C ALA A 303 8.04 -1.31 0.08
N SER A 304 7.06 -0.74 0.73
CA SER A 304 6.66 -1.10 2.09
C SER A 304 5.17 -0.86 2.33
N GLY A 305 4.72 0.38 2.13
CA GLY A 305 3.50 0.87 2.72
C GLY A 305 3.69 1.16 4.23
N THR A 306 2.94 2.13 4.73
CA THR A 306 2.83 2.42 6.17
C THR A 306 1.37 2.60 6.59
N GLY A 307 0.47 2.82 5.63
CA GLY A 307 -0.96 2.83 5.86
C GLY A 307 -1.46 1.48 6.39
N ASN A 308 -0.99 0.38 5.81
CA ASN A 308 -1.27 -0.98 6.26
C ASN A 308 -1.00 -1.18 7.76
N MET A 309 0.14 -0.69 8.27
CA MET A 309 0.51 -0.77 9.69
C MET A 309 -0.43 0.05 10.59
N LYS A 310 -0.89 1.21 10.11
CA LYS A 310 -1.82 2.10 10.84
C LYS A 310 -3.22 1.49 10.93
N PHE A 311 -3.70 0.88 9.86
CA PHE A 311 -4.93 0.11 9.86
C PHE A 311 -4.83 -1.10 10.79
N MET A 312 -3.72 -1.85 10.70
CA MET A 312 -3.46 -3.05 11.52
C MET A 312 -3.51 -2.75 13.01
N ILE A 313 -2.84 -1.68 13.49
CA ILE A 313 -2.82 -1.32 14.92
C ILE A 313 -4.18 -0.85 15.43
N ASN A 314 -5.09 -0.47 14.54
CA ASN A 314 -6.48 -0.13 14.82
C ASN A 314 -7.46 -1.30 14.59
N GLY A 315 -6.95 -2.51 14.36
CA GLY A 315 -7.73 -3.72 14.23
C GLY A 315 -8.52 -3.86 12.92
N ALA A 316 -8.19 -3.09 11.89
CA ALA A 316 -8.73 -3.35 10.56
C ALA A 316 -8.06 -4.60 9.96
N LEU A 317 -8.85 -5.46 9.31
CA LEU A 317 -8.33 -6.64 8.63
C LEU A 317 -7.86 -6.26 7.22
N THR A 318 -6.64 -6.68 6.89
CA THR A 318 -6.08 -6.38 5.58
C THR A 318 -6.54 -7.40 4.55
N ILE A 319 -7.10 -6.90 3.43
CA ILE A 319 -7.07 -7.61 2.15
C ILE A 319 -5.90 -7.08 1.35
N GLY A 320 -5.02 -7.97 0.92
CA GLY A 320 -3.79 -7.53 0.26
C GLY A 320 -3.11 -8.61 -0.55
N THR A 321 -2.14 -8.17 -1.33
CA THR A 321 -1.18 -9.02 -2.01
C THR A 321 0.06 -9.23 -1.14
N LEU A 322 0.86 -10.24 -1.44
CA LEU A 322 2.19 -10.43 -0.84
C LEU A 322 3.19 -9.42 -1.44
N ASP A 323 3.03 -8.16 -1.04
CA ASP A 323 3.80 -7.02 -1.50
C ASP A 323 4.20 -6.09 -0.34
N GLY A 324 5.36 -5.46 -0.43
CA GLY A 324 5.88 -4.57 0.59
C GLY A 324 5.86 -5.18 2.00
N ALA A 325 5.41 -4.41 2.98
CA ALA A 325 5.32 -4.87 4.38
C ALA A 325 4.14 -5.83 4.64
N ASN A 326 3.23 -6.05 3.67
CA ASN A 326 2.16 -7.04 3.85
C ASN A 326 2.73 -8.46 4.05
N VAL A 327 3.89 -8.77 3.45
CA VAL A 327 4.59 -10.04 3.64
C VAL A 327 4.92 -10.25 5.12
N GLU A 328 5.55 -9.25 5.73
CA GLU A 328 5.93 -9.32 7.14
C GLU A 328 4.70 -9.24 8.06
N MET A 329 3.64 -8.53 7.65
CA MET A 329 2.35 -8.53 8.36
C MET A 329 1.77 -9.93 8.41
N ALA A 330 1.68 -10.63 7.26
CA ALA A 330 1.17 -12.00 7.19
C ALA A 330 1.99 -12.95 8.08
N GLN A 331 3.31 -12.87 8.02
CA GLN A 331 4.20 -13.65 8.88
C GLN A 331 3.97 -13.42 10.39
N ARG A 332 3.61 -12.19 10.79
CA ARG A 332 3.42 -11.82 12.19
C ARG A 332 2.05 -12.16 12.74
N VAL A 333 1.00 -12.05 11.93
CA VAL A 333 -0.36 -12.32 12.38
C VAL A 333 -0.79 -13.77 12.19
N GLY A 334 -0.14 -14.51 11.25
CA GLY A 334 -0.57 -15.81 10.77
C GLY A 334 -1.59 -15.69 9.62
N ASP A 335 -1.54 -16.64 8.70
CA ASP A 335 -2.33 -16.62 7.44
C ASP A 335 -3.85 -16.62 7.71
N GLU A 336 -4.27 -17.13 8.86
CA GLU A 336 -5.66 -17.17 9.30
C GLU A 336 -6.20 -15.79 9.74
N ASN A 337 -5.30 -14.79 9.97
CA ASN A 337 -5.68 -13.48 10.49
C ASN A 337 -5.52 -12.34 9.46
N ILE A 338 -5.30 -12.68 8.20
CA ILE A 338 -5.13 -11.74 7.07
C ILE A 338 -5.74 -12.36 5.81
N PHE A 339 -6.20 -11.53 4.89
CA PHE A 339 -6.79 -11.98 3.62
C PHE A 339 -5.83 -11.72 2.47
N ILE A 340 -5.01 -12.71 2.12
CA ILE A 340 -4.07 -12.64 1.00
C ILE A 340 -4.73 -13.16 -0.28
N PHE A 341 -4.45 -12.50 -1.39
CA PHE A 341 -4.89 -12.86 -2.73
C PHE A 341 -3.84 -12.50 -3.80
N GLY A 342 -4.08 -12.98 -5.02
CA GLY A 342 -3.36 -12.55 -6.22
C GLY A 342 -2.00 -13.20 -6.39
N LEU A 343 -1.33 -12.76 -7.44
CA LEU A 343 -0.01 -13.22 -7.86
C LEU A 343 1.08 -12.76 -6.87
N THR A 344 2.09 -13.59 -6.70
CA THR A 344 3.35 -13.23 -6.03
C THR A 344 4.24 -12.40 -6.96
N ALA A 345 5.29 -11.76 -6.42
CA ALA A 345 6.23 -10.97 -7.22
C ALA A 345 6.95 -11.83 -8.28
N ASP A 346 7.27 -13.08 -7.96
CA ASP A 346 7.92 -14.01 -8.89
C ASP A 346 6.97 -14.42 -10.03
N GLU A 347 5.72 -14.75 -9.72
CA GLU A 347 4.69 -15.06 -10.74
C GLU A 347 4.40 -13.85 -11.64
N VAL A 348 4.37 -12.64 -11.10
CA VAL A 348 4.25 -11.42 -11.89
C VAL A 348 5.40 -11.29 -12.88
N ASN A 349 6.64 -11.50 -12.45
CA ASN A 349 7.82 -11.44 -13.31
C ASN A 349 7.82 -12.55 -14.36
N GLU A 350 7.40 -13.76 -14.03
CA GLU A 350 7.27 -14.88 -14.97
C GLU A 350 6.22 -14.59 -16.05
N ILE A 351 5.03 -14.11 -15.65
CA ILE A 351 3.97 -13.76 -16.59
C ILE A 351 4.41 -12.62 -17.52
N TRP A 352 5.11 -11.60 -16.99
CA TRP A 352 5.67 -10.52 -17.81
C TRP A 352 6.69 -11.05 -18.83
N SER A 353 7.61 -11.90 -18.40
CA SER A 353 8.66 -12.44 -19.29
C SER A 353 8.12 -13.40 -20.34
N SER A 354 7.01 -14.07 -20.07
CA SER A 354 6.32 -14.94 -21.02
C SER A 354 5.34 -14.21 -21.95
N GLY A 355 5.13 -12.90 -21.75
CA GLY A 355 4.25 -12.07 -22.58
C GLY A 355 2.83 -11.99 -22.03
N TYR A 356 2.59 -11.11 -21.05
CA TYR A 356 1.27 -10.85 -20.50
C TYR A 356 0.27 -10.40 -21.56
N ASN A 357 -0.92 -11.01 -21.57
CA ASN A 357 -2.03 -10.63 -22.45
C ASN A 357 -3.35 -10.60 -21.68
N SER A 358 -3.80 -9.42 -21.33
CA SER A 358 -5.05 -9.18 -20.59
C SER A 358 -6.30 -9.70 -21.32
N SER A 359 -6.27 -9.77 -22.66
CA SER A 359 -7.40 -10.27 -23.46
C SER A 359 -7.72 -11.74 -23.16
N VAL A 360 -6.76 -12.52 -22.67
CA VAL A 360 -7.00 -13.93 -22.27
C VAL A 360 -7.99 -13.98 -21.11
N TYR A 361 -7.81 -13.14 -20.10
CA TYR A 361 -8.71 -13.04 -18.92
C TYR A 361 -10.08 -12.51 -19.33
N TYR A 362 -10.11 -11.42 -20.09
CA TYR A 362 -11.34 -10.84 -20.64
C TYR A 362 -12.17 -11.84 -21.44
N ASN A 363 -11.52 -12.63 -22.31
CA ASN A 363 -12.22 -13.59 -23.17
C ASN A 363 -12.75 -14.82 -22.42
N ARG A 364 -12.09 -15.21 -21.33
CA ARG A 364 -12.47 -16.36 -20.52
C ARG A 364 -13.61 -16.09 -19.55
N ASP A 365 -13.74 -14.86 -19.05
CA ASP A 365 -14.65 -14.50 -17.97
C ASP A 365 -15.77 -13.58 -18.47
N LEU A 366 -17.02 -14.09 -18.45
CA LEU A 366 -18.22 -13.32 -18.83
C LEU A 366 -18.51 -12.18 -17.84
N GLY A 367 -18.16 -12.33 -16.57
CA GLY A 367 -18.29 -11.27 -15.57
C GLY A 367 -17.40 -10.09 -15.90
N LEU A 368 -16.10 -10.35 -16.20
CA LEU A 368 -15.19 -9.31 -16.64
C LEU A 368 -15.65 -8.61 -17.92
N ARG A 369 -16.23 -9.34 -18.89
CA ARG A 369 -16.81 -8.72 -20.10
C ARG A 369 -17.90 -7.72 -19.74
N LYS A 370 -18.86 -8.12 -18.90
CA LYS A 370 -19.94 -7.24 -18.45
C LYS A 370 -19.41 -5.98 -17.75
N ILE A 371 -18.33 -6.11 -16.95
CA ILE A 371 -17.69 -4.98 -16.27
C ILE A 371 -17.07 -4.03 -17.30
N ILE A 372 -16.33 -4.55 -18.27
CA ILE A 372 -15.72 -3.73 -19.33
C ILE A 372 -16.79 -3.06 -20.20
N GLU A 373 -17.89 -3.76 -20.53
CA GLU A 373 -19.04 -3.18 -21.22
C GLU A 373 -19.68 -2.07 -20.40
N SER A 374 -19.80 -2.24 -19.06
CA SER A 374 -20.30 -1.20 -18.16
C SER A 374 -19.42 0.05 -18.17
N LEU A 375 -18.09 -0.09 -18.27
CA LEU A 375 -17.18 1.06 -18.44
C LEU A 375 -17.45 1.81 -19.77
N ILE A 376 -17.70 1.08 -20.85
CA ILE A 376 -17.98 1.68 -22.17
C ILE A 376 -19.33 2.39 -22.17
N VAL A 377 -20.38 1.75 -21.63
CA VAL A 377 -21.70 2.38 -21.45
C VAL A 377 -21.60 3.57 -20.52
N GLY A 378 -20.83 3.43 -19.45
CA GLY A 378 -20.52 4.49 -18.51
C GLY A 378 -21.45 4.58 -17.33
N PHE A 379 -21.15 5.55 -16.47
CA PHE A 379 -21.86 5.86 -15.24
C PHE A 379 -22.21 7.34 -15.20
N ASN A 380 -23.38 7.66 -14.67
CA ASN A 380 -23.87 9.03 -14.56
C ASN A 380 -23.77 9.83 -15.88
N GLY A 381 -24.06 9.16 -17.02
CA GLY A 381 -24.04 9.76 -18.35
C GLY A 381 -22.65 9.96 -18.97
N THR A 382 -21.61 9.42 -18.37
CA THR A 382 -20.23 9.54 -18.87
C THR A 382 -19.62 8.16 -19.15
N SER A 383 -19.14 7.96 -20.39
CA SER A 383 -18.39 6.77 -20.77
C SER A 383 -16.96 6.81 -20.22
N PHE A 384 -16.45 5.64 -19.86
CA PHE A 384 -15.07 5.37 -19.45
C PHE A 384 -14.37 4.43 -20.44
N GLY A 385 -14.63 4.62 -21.73
CA GLY A 385 -14.05 3.84 -22.82
C GLY A 385 -12.52 3.88 -22.82
N ASP A 386 -11.88 4.96 -22.37
CA ASP A 386 -10.43 5.06 -22.25
C ASP A 386 -9.88 4.09 -21.20
N ILE A 387 -10.56 3.92 -20.06
CA ILE A 387 -10.20 2.92 -19.04
C ILE A 387 -10.43 1.50 -19.58
N ALA A 388 -11.53 1.25 -20.30
CA ALA A 388 -11.76 -0.02 -20.96
C ALA A 388 -10.64 -0.35 -21.96
N ASN A 389 -10.23 0.60 -22.80
CA ASN A 389 -9.13 0.44 -23.74
C ASN A 389 -7.79 0.22 -23.03
N TYR A 390 -7.52 0.94 -21.93
CA TYR A 390 -6.35 0.74 -21.08
C TYR A 390 -6.25 -0.70 -20.57
N LEU A 391 -7.37 -1.32 -20.22
CA LEU A 391 -7.41 -2.69 -19.72
C LEU A 391 -7.27 -3.77 -20.82
N ILE A 392 -7.75 -3.52 -22.05
CA ILE A 392 -7.85 -4.59 -23.07
C ILE A 392 -7.16 -4.30 -24.40
N ARG A 393 -6.79 -3.05 -24.72
CA ARG A 393 -6.33 -2.66 -26.06
C ARG A 393 -5.12 -1.72 -26.10
N ASN A 394 -4.66 -1.20 -24.99
CA ASN A 394 -3.58 -0.19 -24.99
C ASN A 394 -2.26 -0.78 -25.52
N ALA A 395 -1.57 0.00 -26.35
CA ALA A 395 -0.22 -0.30 -26.78
C ALA A 395 0.79 0.56 -25.97
N PRO A 396 1.99 0.08 -25.64
CA PRO A 396 2.53 -1.24 -26.00
C PRO A 396 1.99 -2.39 -25.13
N VAL A 397 1.36 -2.11 -23.99
CA VAL A 397 0.86 -3.11 -23.03
C VAL A 397 -0.52 -2.69 -22.51
N ALA A 398 -1.49 -3.59 -22.59
CA ALA A 398 -2.77 -3.43 -21.91
C ALA A 398 -2.68 -3.96 -20.47
N ASP A 399 -3.44 -3.34 -19.56
CA ASP A 399 -3.50 -3.72 -18.14
C ASP A 399 -2.10 -3.88 -17.49
N PRO A 400 -1.25 -2.85 -17.50
CA PRO A 400 0.14 -2.95 -17.07
C PRO A 400 0.30 -3.33 -15.59
N TYR A 401 -0.77 -3.28 -14.81
CA TYR A 401 -0.77 -3.66 -13.39
C TYR A 401 -1.66 -4.88 -13.11
N MET A 402 -1.91 -5.71 -14.14
CA MET A 402 -2.55 -7.03 -14.01
C MET A 402 -3.83 -7.04 -13.17
N CYS A 403 -4.67 -5.99 -13.31
CA CYS A 403 -5.97 -5.95 -12.64
C CYS A 403 -6.87 -7.13 -13.05
N LEU A 404 -6.86 -7.49 -14.36
CA LEU A 404 -7.69 -8.58 -14.87
C LEU A 404 -7.16 -9.96 -14.46
N ALA A 405 -5.84 -10.12 -14.31
CA ALA A 405 -5.25 -11.39 -13.88
C ALA A 405 -5.60 -11.71 -12.41
N ASP A 406 -5.60 -10.72 -11.53
CA ASP A 406 -5.89 -10.90 -10.11
C ASP A 406 -7.38 -10.79 -9.75
N PHE A 407 -8.24 -10.38 -10.69
CA PHE A 407 -9.64 -10.04 -10.43
C PHE A 407 -10.43 -11.19 -9.80
N GLU A 408 -10.33 -12.40 -10.33
CA GLU A 408 -11.05 -13.56 -9.82
C GLU A 408 -10.63 -13.89 -8.37
N SER A 409 -9.33 -13.87 -8.09
CA SER A 409 -8.78 -14.13 -6.75
C SER A 409 -9.22 -13.06 -5.75
N TYR A 410 -9.24 -11.79 -6.17
CA TYR A 410 -9.71 -10.67 -5.39
C TYR A 410 -11.19 -10.80 -5.02
N CYS A 411 -12.05 -11.09 -5.99
CA CYS A 411 -13.48 -11.31 -5.76
C CYS A 411 -13.75 -12.49 -4.80
N LYS A 412 -13.04 -13.61 -4.98
CA LYS A 412 -13.15 -14.77 -4.08
C LYS A 412 -12.76 -14.42 -2.65
N THR A 413 -11.75 -13.59 -2.49
CA THR A 413 -11.29 -13.16 -1.16
C THR A 413 -12.28 -12.21 -0.50
N HIS A 414 -12.86 -11.26 -1.24
CA HIS A 414 -13.96 -10.42 -0.75
C HIS A 414 -15.18 -11.25 -0.29
N LYS A 415 -15.53 -12.29 -1.02
CA LYS A 415 -16.62 -13.18 -0.61
C LYS A 415 -16.33 -13.83 0.74
N ARG A 416 -15.11 -14.33 0.98
CA ARG A 416 -14.70 -14.87 2.28
C ARG A 416 -14.77 -13.83 3.40
N ILE A 417 -14.37 -12.59 3.13
CA ILE A 417 -14.46 -11.47 4.08
C ILE A 417 -15.92 -11.24 4.49
N ILE A 418 -16.82 -11.15 3.52
CA ILE A 418 -18.24 -10.89 3.74
C ILE A 418 -18.88 -12.04 4.52
N GLU A 419 -18.60 -13.28 4.15
CA GLU A 419 -19.11 -14.48 4.82
C GLU A 419 -18.70 -14.49 6.29
N LEU A 420 -17.44 -14.23 6.61
CA LEU A 420 -16.94 -14.17 7.97
C LEU A 420 -17.56 -13.01 8.75
N TYR A 421 -17.52 -11.80 8.18
CA TYR A 421 -18.06 -10.60 8.83
C TYR A 421 -19.54 -10.73 9.19
N ARG A 422 -20.33 -11.34 8.30
CA ARG A 422 -21.78 -11.52 8.48
C ARG A 422 -22.12 -12.61 9.48
N ASN A 423 -21.42 -13.74 9.43
CA ASN A 423 -21.84 -14.96 10.08
C ASN A 423 -21.10 -15.25 11.40
N ASP A 424 -19.90 -14.67 11.61
CA ASP A 424 -19.08 -14.95 12.79
C ASP A 424 -18.32 -13.70 13.27
N LYS A 425 -19.02 -12.83 13.98
CA LYS A 425 -18.48 -11.61 14.55
C LYS A 425 -17.41 -11.85 15.62
N LEU A 426 -17.48 -12.96 16.34
CA LEU A 426 -16.45 -13.28 17.34
C LEU A 426 -15.13 -13.63 16.68
N SER A 427 -15.14 -14.47 15.65
CA SER A 427 -13.94 -14.76 14.87
C SER A 427 -13.41 -13.52 14.16
N TRP A 428 -14.27 -12.65 13.63
CA TRP A 428 -13.86 -11.36 13.08
C TRP A 428 -13.10 -10.51 14.11
N ASN A 429 -13.67 -10.37 15.32
CA ASN A 429 -13.07 -9.58 16.39
C ASN A 429 -11.79 -10.24 16.94
N ARG A 430 -11.71 -11.58 16.96
CA ARG A 430 -10.48 -12.31 17.27
C ARG A 430 -9.37 -11.97 16.28
N MET A 431 -9.63 -12.04 14.97
CA MET A 431 -8.66 -11.65 13.95
C MET A 431 -8.21 -10.20 14.13
N SER A 432 -9.15 -9.30 14.43
CA SER A 432 -8.85 -7.89 14.73
C SER A 432 -7.91 -7.76 15.93
N LEU A 433 -8.15 -8.46 17.03
CA LEU A 433 -7.29 -8.48 18.22
C LEU A 433 -5.88 -9.01 17.90
N MET A 434 -5.79 -10.07 17.10
CA MET A 434 -4.52 -10.66 16.68
C MET A 434 -3.69 -9.69 15.83
N ASN A 435 -4.35 -8.90 14.97
CA ASN A 435 -3.70 -7.83 14.21
C ASN A 435 -3.16 -6.73 15.12
N ILE A 436 -3.95 -6.27 16.09
CA ILE A 436 -3.51 -5.26 17.08
C ILE A 436 -2.30 -5.78 17.86
N ALA A 437 -2.35 -7.02 18.34
CA ALA A 437 -1.28 -7.65 19.10
C ALA A 437 0.03 -7.68 18.30
N ALA A 438 -0.01 -8.09 17.04
CA ALA A 438 1.16 -8.19 16.19
C ALA A 438 1.70 -6.82 15.69
N ALA A 439 0.89 -5.75 15.77
CA ALA A 439 1.25 -4.44 15.22
C ALA A 439 2.41 -3.76 15.95
N GLY A 440 2.74 -4.18 17.17
CA GLY A 440 3.86 -3.63 17.94
C GLY A 440 5.22 -3.71 17.24
N TYR A 441 5.44 -4.73 16.41
CA TYR A 441 6.63 -4.87 15.57
C TYR A 441 6.79 -3.68 14.61
N PHE A 442 5.70 -3.14 14.10
CA PHE A 442 5.70 -2.03 13.15
C PHE A 442 5.74 -0.65 13.82
N SER A 443 6.28 -0.56 15.05
CA SER A 443 6.51 0.73 15.70
C SER A 443 7.72 1.46 15.12
N ALA A 444 7.64 2.79 15.00
CA ALA A 444 8.78 3.62 14.62
C ALA A 444 9.93 3.50 15.64
N ASP A 445 9.64 3.26 16.91
CA ASP A 445 10.64 3.09 17.95
C ASP A 445 11.53 1.85 17.68
N ARG A 446 10.96 0.73 17.22
CA ARG A 446 11.73 -0.44 16.76
C ARG A 446 12.55 -0.09 15.52
N SER A 447 11.93 0.51 14.51
CA SER A 447 12.60 0.89 13.26
C SER A 447 13.81 1.82 13.52
N ILE A 448 13.65 2.83 14.36
CA ILE A 448 14.76 3.74 14.73
C ILE A 448 15.87 3.02 15.52
N ARG A 449 15.51 2.08 16.40
CA ARG A 449 16.53 1.23 17.06
C ARG A 449 17.33 0.39 16.08
N ASP A 450 16.66 -0.17 15.06
CA ASP A 450 17.34 -0.93 14.02
C ASP A 450 18.29 -0.03 13.21
N TYR A 451 17.88 1.18 12.83
CA TYR A 451 18.77 2.16 12.22
C TYR A 451 19.97 2.51 13.13
N ALA A 452 19.70 2.79 14.40
CA ALA A 452 20.73 3.16 15.35
C ALA A 452 21.79 2.05 15.54
N ASN A 453 21.32 0.80 15.67
CA ASN A 453 22.19 -0.34 15.94
C ASN A 453 22.92 -0.85 14.68
N ASN A 454 22.18 -0.98 13.57
CA ASN A 454 22.66 -1.71 12.39
C ASN A 454 23.30 -0.81 11.33
N ILE A 455 22.95 0.48 11.30
CA ILE A 455 23.39 1.41 10.24
C ILE A 455 24.20 2.57 10.84
N TRP A 456 23.68 3.25 11.86
CA TRP A 456 24.33 4.44 12.38
C TRP A 456 25.37 4.16 13.47
N ASN A 457 25.37 2.96 14.06
CA ASN A 457 26.24 2.57 15.18
C ASN A 457 26.19 3.57 16.35
N LEU A 458 24.98 4.05 16.65
CA LEU A 458 24.74 4.98 17.74
C LEU A 458 24.45 4.24 19.04
N LYS A 459 25.03 4.71 20.13
CA LYS A 459 24.70 4.22 21.48
C LYS A 459 23.72 5.20 22.13
N ALA A 460 22.69 4.67 22.80
CA ALA A 460 21.79 5.49 23.60
C ALA A 460 22.59 6.19 24.71
N LEU A 461 22.27 7.46 24.92
CA LEU A 461 22.80 8.20 26.07
C LEU A 461 22.27 7.55 27.35
N LYS A 462 23.16 7.23 28.29
CA LYS A 462 22.73 6.85 29.65
C LYS A 462 22.11 8.09 30.30
N LYS A 463 20.85 7.96 30.75
CA LYS A 463 20.20 8.97 31.58
C LYS A 463 20.82 8.99 32.96
#